data_5917382a8665fd97a4a5107bd2cf2ece
#
_entry.id   5917382a8665fd97a4a5107bd2cf2ece
#
_cell.length_a   1.000
_cell.length_b   1.000
_cell.length_c   1.000
_cell.angle_alpha   90.00
_cell.angle_beta   90.00
_cell.angle_gamma   90.00
#
_symmetry.space_group_name_H-M   'P 1'
#
loop_
_entity.id
_entity.type
_entity.pdbx_description
1 polymer ?
#
loop_
_entity_poly.entity_id
_entity_poly.type
_entity_poly.pdbx_seq_one_letter_code
_entity_poly.pdbx_strand_id
1 'polypeptide(L)' 'MANDEYLRAKQLEELTGIPENTWRWWAHIGRGPVSFKMGRRRVWRKSVVLNWIAEQERLTASGEAA' A
#
# COMPACT_ATOMS: atom_id res chain seq x y z
N MET A 1 14.78 -8.52 -13.83
CA MET A 1 13.81 -8.79 -13.70
C MET A 1 13.15 -8.44 -12.59
N ALA A 2 12.30 -7.83 -12.57
CA ALA A 2 11.71 -7.33 -11.52
C ALA A 2 11.09 -8.34 -10.77
N ASN A 3 11.31 -8.49 -9.61
CA ASN A 3 10.71 -9.42 -8.80
C ASN A 3 9.64 -8.76 -8.03
N ASP A 4 8.77 -8.07 -8.72
CA ASP A 4 7.73 -7.34 -8.06
C ASP A 4 6.64 -8.33 -7.68
N GLU A 5 6.17 -8.26 -6.48
CA GLU A 5 5.09 -9.10 -6.03
C GLU A 5 3.79 -8.34 -6.09
N TYR A 6 2.69 -9.08 -6.19
CA TYR A 6 1.37 -8.49 -6.17
C TYR A 6 0.74 -8.84 -4.82
N LEU A 7 0.41 -7.84 -4.04
CA LEU A 7 -0.06 -8.03 -2.68
C LEU A 7 -1.55 -7.79 -2.59
N ARG A 8 -2.22 -8.56 -1.77
CA ARG A 8 -3.63 -8.37 -1.52
C ARG A 8 -3.78 -7.61 -0.21
N ALA A 9 -4.99 -7.14 0.05
CA ALA A 9 -5.23 -6.32 1.21
C ALA A 9 -4.81 -6.99 2.51
N LYS A 10 -5.02 -8.31 2.62
CA LYS A 10 -4.63 -9.00 3.83
C LYS A 10 -3.12 -8.99 3.99
N GLN A 11 -2.39 -9.16 2.90
CA GLN A 11 -0.94 -9.12 2.97
C GLN A 11 -0.44 -7.72 3.32
N LEU A 12 -1.14 -6.71 2.85
CA LEU A 12 -0.78 -5.34 3.21
C LEU A 12 -1.01 -5.08 4.68
N GLU A 13 -2.06 -5.68 5.24
CA GLU A 13 -2.27 -5.57 6.67
C GLU A 13 -1.11 -6.21 7.43
N GLU A 14 -0.65 -7.36 6.97
CA GLU A 14 0.46 -8.04 7.62
C GLU A 14 1.75 -7.23 7.52
N LEU A 15 1.92 -6.56 6.40
CA LEU A 15 3.13 -5.79 6.17
C LEU A 15 3.13 -4.48 6.94
N THR A 16 1.99 -3.81 7.01
CA THR A 16 1.94 -2.45 7.53
C THR A 16 1.23 -2.31 8.85
N GLY A 17 0.42 -3.29 9.24
CA GLY A 17 -0.39 -3.16 10.44
C GLY A 17 -1.68 -2.40 10.22
N ILE A 18 -1.90 -1.88 9.01
CA ILE A 18 -3.13 -1.18 8.71
C ILE A 18 -4.17 -2.21 8.28
N PRO A 19 -5.38 -2.18 8.85
CA PRO A 19 -6.37 -3.22 8.58
C PRO A 19 -6.68 -3.37 7.10
N GLU A 20 -6.96 -4.60 6.70
CA GLU A 20 -7.24 -4.85 5.29
C GLU A 20 -8.46 -4.09 4.80
N ASN A 21 -9.44 -3.86 5.66
CA ASN A 21 -10.61 -3.10 5.25
C ASN A 21 -10.24 -1.66 4.89
N THR A 22 -9.26 -1.11 5.58
CA THR A 22 -8.79 0.24 5.26
C THR A 22 -8.15 0.27 3.88
N TRP A 23 -7.36 -0.74 3.55
CA TRP A 23 -6.74 -0.80 2.23
C TRP A 23 -7.80 -0.89 1.13
N ARG A 24 -8.83 -1.70 1.35
CA ARG A 24 -9.90 -1.82 0.37
C ARG A 24 -10.67 -0.52 0.22
N TRP A 25 -10.92 0.15 1.33
CA TRP A 25 -11.63 1.41 1.29
C TRP A 25 -10.82 2.47 0.55
N TRP A 26 -9.52 2.53 0.84
CA TRP A 26 -8.66 3.48 0.14
C TRP A 26 -8.68 3.24 -1.36
N ALA A 27 -8.64 1.97 -1.78
CA ALA A 27 -8.70 1.66 -3.20
C ALA A 27 -10.01 2.14 -3.79
N HIS A 28 -11.09 2.01 -3.03
CA HIS A 28 -12.40 2.41 -3.51
C HIS A 28 -12.49 3.92 -3.71
N ILE A 29 -11.91 4.69 -2.82
CA ILE A 29 -12.02 6.14 -2.91
C ILE A 29 -10.81 6.78 -3.60
N GLY A 30 -9.92 5.98 -4.14
CA GLY A 30 -8.78 6.53 -4.87
C GLY A 30 -7.66 7.06 -3.99
N ARG A 31 -7.54 6.57 -2.78
CA ARG A 31 -6.46 7.00 -1.91
C ARG A 31 -5.46 5.86 -1.73
N GLY A 32 -4.32 6.22 -1.16
CA GLY A 32 -3.28 5.23 -0.95
C GLY A 32 -2.54 4.92 -2.23
N PRO A 33 -1.76 3.87 -2.23
CA PRO A 33 -1.00 3.52 -3.42
C PRO A 33 -1.91 3.01 -4.52
N VAL A 34 -1.46 3.14 -5.74
CA VAL A 34 -2.23 2.70 -6.90
C VAL A 34 -2.46 1.20 -6.81
N SER A 35 -3.68 0.78 -7.08
CA SER A 35 -4.02 -0.63 -7.09
C SER A 35 -4.74 -0.95 -8.39
N PHE A 36 -4.89 -2.23 -8.66
CA PHE A 36 -5.61 -2.64 -9.87
C PHE A 36 -6.23 -3.99 -9.61
N LYS A 37 -7.11 -4.41 -10.50
CA LYS A 37 -7.74 -5.70 -10.37
C LYS A 37 -7.06 -6.72 -11.26
N MET A 38 -6.73 -7.85 -10.67
CA MET A 38 -6.21 -8.96 -11.43
C MET A 38 -7.33 -9.98 -11.40
N GLY A 39 -8.11 -10.03 -12.47
CA GLY A 39 -9.33 -10.80 -12.45
C GLY A 39 -10.33 -10.16 -11.52
N ARG A 40 -10.71 -10.87 -10.49
CA ARG A 40 -11.65 -10.33 -9.53
C ARG A 40 -10.98 -9.78 -8.29
N ARG A 41 -9.66 -9.94 -8.18
CA ARG A 41 -9.00 -9.59 -6.94
C ARG A 41 -8.29 -8.27 -7.08
N ARG A 42 -8.48 -7.42 -6.11
CA ARG A 42 -7.75 -6.16 -6.06
C ARG A 42 -6.36 -6.44 -5.51
N VAL A 43 -5.34 -5.98 -6.21
CA VAL A 43 -3.97 -6.20 -5.78
C VAL A 43 -3.19 -4.92 -5.90
N TRP A 44 -2.08 -4.87 -5.22
CA TRP A 44 -1.16 -3.75 -5.25
C TRP A 44 0.21 -4.29 -5.61
N ARG A 45 0.92 -3.57 -6.46
CA ARG A 45 2.28 -3.96 -6.80
C ARG A 45 3.17 -3.58 -5.62
N LYS A 46 3.98 -4.52 -5.15
CA LYS A 46 4.75 -4.28 -3.94
C LYS A 46 5.66 -3.08 -4.06
N SER A 47 6.31 -2.91 -5.21
CA SER A 47 7.20 -1.76 -5.39
C SER A 47 6.45 -0.45 -5.25
N VAL A 48 5.23 -0.39 -5.75
CA VAL A 48 4.40 0.80 -5.65
C VAL A 48 4.04 1.07 -4.21
N VAL A 49 3.69 0.01 -3.47
CA VAL A 49 3.35 0.16 -2.06
C VAL A 49 4.56 0.67 -1.27
N LEU A 50 5.73 0.09 -1.52
CA LEU A 50 6.91 0.51 -0.78
C LEU A 50 7.29 1.95 -1.09
N ASN A 51 7.16 2.35 -2.34
CA ASN A 51 7.41 3.74 -2.70
C ASN A 51 6.42 4.67 -2.03
N TRP A 52 5.15 4.26 -1.96
CA TRP A 52 4.14 5.08 -1.32
C TRP A 52 4.44 5.22 0.18
N ILE A 53 4.87 4.13 0.81
CA ILE A 53 5.22 4.18 2.23
C ILE A 53 6.40 5.13 2.43
N ALA A 54 7.41 5.03 1.59
CA ALA A 54 8.56 5.92 1.71
C ALA A 54 8.16 7.37 1.53
N GLU A 55 7.23 7.62 0.62
CA GLU A 55 6.76 8.98 0.39
C GLU A 55 5.99 9.49 1.60
N GLN A 56 5.15 8.64 2.19
CA GLN A 56 4.41 9.04 3.38
C GLN A 56 5.37 9.35 4.52
N GLU A 57 6.39 8.54 4.66
CA GLU A 57 7.38 8.77 5.70
C GLU A 57 8.08 10.11 5.47
N ARG A 58 8.45 10.39 4.22
CA ARG A 58 9.12 11.64 3.91
C ARG A 58 8.23 12.85 4.20
N LEU A 59 6.94 12.71 3.89
CA LEU A 59 6.02 13.84 4.02
C LEU A 59 5.59 14.09 5.46
N THR A 60 5.50 13.03 6.26
CA THR A 60 4.93 13.19 7.59
C THR A 60 5.93 13.02 8.71
N ALA A 61 7.09 12.45 8.44
CA ALA A 61 8.06 12.29 9.50
C ALA A 61 8.58 13.65 9.87
N SER A 62 8.54 13.97 11.14
CA SER A 62 9.03 15.25 11.47
C SER A 62 10.27 14.99 12.25
N GLY A 63 11.26 15.55 11.91
CA GLY A 63 12.50 15.28 12.52
C GLY A 63 12.50 15.44 13.99
N GLU A 64 11.55 16.17 14.47
CA GLU A 64 11.65 16.35 15.84
C GLU A 64 10.99 15.29 16.49
N ALA A 65 10.40 14.50 15.84
CA ALA A 65 9.74 13.51 16.49
C ALA A 65 10.72 12.87 17.26
N ALA A 66 11.61 13.24 17.23
CA ALA A 66 12.50 12.57 17.98
C ALA A 66 12.23 12.36 19.17
#